data_ecd6645a2e101d64a2d80d5635999f9c
#
_entry.id   ecd6645a2e101d64a2d80d5635999f9c
#
_cell.length_a   1.000
_cell.length_b   1.000
_cell.length_c   1.000
_cell.angle_alpha   90.00
_cell.angle_beta   90.00
_cell.angle_gamma   90.00
#
_symmetry.space_group_name_H-M   'P 1'
#
loop_
_entity.id
_entity.type
_entity.pdbx_description
1 polymer ?
#
loop_
_entity_poly.entity_id
_entity_poly.type
_entity_poly.pdbx_seq_one_letter_code
_entity_poly.pdbx_strand_id
1 'polypeptide(L)'
;MKKLLTILFLLPFWVYTQDTTSVEVCTHDQTHLQTYSVTSGPNQYDWSVAGGTIESGDGTNSIVVNWLNVPYSMYLVQVSVVSNAGCPGNTVQLWVDIDECSYDGIYIPNSFTPQDPDGVNDVFQPVGNNIEDLQMYIFNRWGEMIYEIHSVNGSWDGTYKGSPCQQDVYVWFLKYRFVGNNFYEEIRGHVTLVR
;
A
#
# COMPACT_ATOMS: atom_id res chain seq x y z
N MET A 1 -1.71 7.76 6.63
CA MET A 1 -2.20 7.90 8.03
C MET A 1 -1.41 6.93 8.89
N LYS A 2 -0.65 7.45 9.88
CA LYS A 2 0.14 6.59 10.79
C LYS A 2 -0.82 5.75 11.62
N LYS A 3 -0.88 4.44 11.40
CA LYS A 3 -1.57 3.52 12.30
C LYS A 3 -0.64 3.24 13.47
N LEU A 4 -0.87 3.93 14.59
CA LEU A 4 -0.28 3.59 15.87
C LEU A 4 -1.05 2.37 16.40
N LEU A 5 -0.48 1.19 16.26
CA LEU A 5 -1.08 -0.02 16.84
C LEU A 5 -0.63 -0.14 18.28
N THR A 6 -1.46 0.34 19.21
CA THR A 6 -1.29 0.13 20.64
C THR A 6 -1.96 -1.19 21.00
N ILE A 7 -1.18 -2.24 21.24
CA ILE A 7 -1.71 -3.51 21.73
C ILE A 7 -1.93 -3.36 23.24
N LEU A 8 -3.17 -3.10 23.64
CA LEU A 8 -3.58 -3.02 25.04
C LEU A 8 -3.98 -4.41 25.52
N PHE A 9 -3.09 -5.08 26.26
CA PHE A 9 -3.44 -6.31 26.99
C PHE A 9 -3.88 -5.98 28.41
N LEU A 10 -5.19 -6.09 28.67
CA LEU A 10 -5.76 -6.19 30.01
C LEU A 10 -5.80 -7.68 30.38
N LEU A 11 -4.95 -8.12 31.30
CA LEU A 11 -5.04 -9.47 31.87
C LEU A 11 -5.99 -9.50 33.08
N PRO A 12 -6.90 -10.45 33.11
CA PRO A 12 -6.93 -11.39 34.23
C PRO A 12 -6.66 -12.82 33.76
N PHE A 13 -6.08 -13.57 34.62
CA PHE A 13 -5.80 -14.98 34.58
C PHE A 13 -6.76 -15.83 33.72
N TRP A 14 -6.16 -16.79 32.94
CA TRP A 14 -6.72 -17.95 32.26
C TRP A 14 -7.00 -17.84 30.77
N VAL A 15 -6.44 -18.86 30.12
CA VAL A 15 -6.62 -19.32 28.74
C VAL A 15 -5.66 -18.69 27.72
N TYR A 16 -4.61 -19.43 27.43
CA TYR A 16 -3.83 -19.30 26.21
C TYR A 16 -4.72 -19.59 25.00
N THR A 17 -5.19 -18.58 24.34
CA THR A 17 -5.40 -18.65 22.91
C THR A 17 -4.22 -17.91 22.27
N GLN A 18 -3.39 -18.62 21.53
CA GLN A 18 -2.47 -18.00 20.60
C GLN A 18 -3.35 -17.32 19.55
N ASP A 19 -3.60 -16.04 19.74
CA ASP A 19 -4.13 -15.21 18.67
C ASP A 19 -2.94 -14.94 17.76
N THR A 20 -2.87 -15.66 16.64
CA THR A 20 -1.87 -15.49 15.60
C THR A 20 -2.28 -14.29 14.74
N THR A 21 -2.39 -13.12 15.32
CA THR A 21 -2.51 -11.89 14.56
C THR A 21 -1.13 -11.56 13.99
N SER A 22 -0.96 -11.79 12.71
CA SER A 22 0.18 -11.25 11.96
C SER A 22 -0.05 -9.76 11.71
N VAL A 23 0.99 -8.97 11.85
CA VAL A 23 1.01 -7.55 11.43
C VAL A 23 1.73 -7.49 10.10
N GLU A 24 1.04 -6.98 9.10
CA GLU A 24 1.61 -6.73 7.78
C GLU A 24 2.45 -5.43 7.80
N VAL A 25 3.68 -5.50 7.33
CA VAL A 25 4.58 -4.35 7.19
C VAL A 25 4.98 -4.20 5.74
N CYS A 26 4.61 -3.08 5.17
CA CYS A 26 4.89 -2.74 3.78
C CYS A 26 6.27 -2.11 3.65
N THR A 27 7.10 -2.68 2.78
CA THR A 27 8.45 -2.15 2.52
C THR A 27 8.48 -1.06 1.45
N HIS A 28 7.37 -0.79 0.79
CA HIS A 28 7.30 0.24 -0.27
C HIS A 28 7.12 1.67 0.26
N ASP A 29 6.73 1.84 1.51
CA ASP A 29 6.70 3.16 2.15
C ASP A 29 8.12 3.56 2.60
N GLN A 30 8.52 4.80 2.38
CA GLN A 30 9.84 5.34 2.74
C GLN A 30 10.14 5.28 4.25
N THR A 31 9.20 4.84 5.07
CA THR A 31 9.38 4.58 6.49
C THR A 31 9.36 3.09 6.76
N HIS A 32 10.45 2.40 6.46
CA HIS A 32 10.66 0.99 6.86
C HIS A 32 10.76 0.80 8.38
N LEU A 33 10.40 1.82 9.15
CA LEU A 33 10.48 1.86 10.60
C LEU A 33 9.11 1.55 11.21
N GLN A 34 9.06 0.47 11.99
CA GLN A 34 7.87 0.05 12.72
C GLN A 34 8.13 0.07 14.23
N THR A 35 7.16 0.62 14.99
CA THR A 35 7.25 0.65 16.45
C THR A 35 6.47 -0.51 17.07
N TYR A 36 7.11 -1.25 17.95
CA TYR A 36 6.50 -2.31 18.76
C TYR A 36 6.57 -1.92 20.22
N SER A 37 5.49 -2.15 20.98
CA SER A 37 5.45 -1.79 22.38
C SER A 37 4.63 -2.79 23.19
N VAL A 38 5.04 -2.98 24.46
CA VAL A 38 4.29 -3.71 25.48
C VAL A 38 3.96 -2.80 26.65
N THR A 39 3.06 -3.22 27.52
CA THR A 39 2.69 -2.43 28.70
C THR A 39 3.93 -2.10 29.53
N SER A 40 4.09 -0.82 29.87
CA SER A 40 5.19 -0.34 30.71
C SER A 40 5.05 -0.82 32.14
N GLY A 41 6.19 -1.13 32.78
CA GLY A 41 6.27 -1.52 34.18
C GLY A 41 7.70 -1.42 34.69
N PRO A 42 7.95 -1.63 35.98
CA PRO A 42 9.28 -1.64 36.57
C PRO A 42 9.99 -2.96 36.24
N ASN A 43 10.21 -3.23 34.96
CA ASN A 43 10.73 -4.48 34.44
C ASN A 43 11.89 -4.20 33.47
N GLN A 44 12.68 -5.24 33.22
CA GLN A 44 13.65 -5.28 32.14
C GLN A 44 13.01 -5.98 30.95
N TYR A 45 13.33 -5.50 29.75
CA TYR A 45 12.76 -5.98 28.49
C TYR A 45 13.89 -6.48 27.59
N ASP A 46 13.82 -7.73 27.21
CA ASP A 46 14.79 -8.36 26.31
C ASP A 46 14.08 -8.65 24.98
N TRP A 47 14.42 -7.86 23.97
CA TRP A 47 13.82 -7.93 22.64
C TRP A 47 14.66 -8.79 21.71
N SER A 48 13.99 -9.58 20.90
CA SER A 48 14.58 -10.34 19.80
C SER A 48 13.75 -10.15 18.55
N VAL A 49 14.42 -9.75 17.46
CA VAL A 49 13.80 -9.49 16.16
C VAL A 49 14.50 -10.35 15.12
N ALA A 50 13.76 -11.25 14.48
CA ALA A 50 14.28 -12.00 13.35
C ALA A 50 14.20 -11.12 12.08
N GLY A 51 15.29 -11.01 11.32
CA GLY A 51 15.34 -10.33 10.01
C GLY A 51 15.46 -8.82 10.05
N GLY A 52 14.77 -8.13 10.95
CA GLY A 52 14.85 -6.68 11.10
C GLY A 52 15.97 -6.23 12.04
N THR A 53 16.26 -4.94 12.06
CA THR A 53 17.27 -4.31 12.93
C THR A 53 16.60 -3.38 13.94
N ILE A 54 16.90 -3.53 15.21
CA ILE A 54 16.42 -2.60 16.25
C ILE A 54 17.22 -1.29 16.13
N GLU A 55 16.54 -0.20 15.74
CA GLU A 55 17.14 1.12 15.60
C GLU A 55 17.22 1.88 16.93
N SER A 56 16.23 1.68 17.80
CA SER A 56 16.17 2.33 19.10
C SER A 56 15.23 1.63 20.05
N GLY A 57 15.35 1.96 21.34
CA GLY A 57 14.44 1.50 22.39
C GLY A 57 14.77 0.12 22.98
N ASP A 58 15.88 -0.53 22.57
CA ASP A 58 16.29 -1.81 23.15
C ASP A 58 16.43 -1.71 24.67
N GLY A 59 15.98 -2.76 25.38
CA GLY A 59 15.91 -2.77 26.85
C GLY A 59 14.74 -2.00 27.45
N THR A 60 13.92 -1.30 26.67
CA THR A 60 12.73 -0.57 27.14
C THR A 60 11.44 -1.29 26.74
N ASN A 61 10.29 -0.79 27.19
CA ASN A 61 8.99 -1.34 26.82
C ASN A 61 8.56 -1.05 25.38
N SER A 62 9.38 -0.33 24.59
CA SER A 62 9.07 0.02 23.21
C SER A 62 10.33 0.08 22.37
N ILE A 63 10.32 -0.59 21.21
CA ILE A 63 11.42 -0.56 20.23
C ILE A 63 10.94 -0.02 18.90
N VAL A 64 11.87 0.53 18.13
CA VAL A 64 11.69 0.85 16.71
C VAL A 64 12.55 -0.13 15.90
N VAL A 65 11.93 -0.85 15.00
CA VAL A 65 12.58 -1.84 14.13
C VAL A 65 12.61 -1.32 12.70
N ASN A 66 13.76 -1.45 12.08
CA ASN A 66 13.97 -1.17 10.67
C ASN A 66 13.87 -2.47 9.86
N TRP A 67 12.98 -2.48 8.88
CA TRP A 67 12.74 -3.61 7.97
C TRP A 67 13.29 -3.36 6.56
N LEU A 68 14.17 -2.37 6.38
CA LEU A 68 14.75 -2.05 5.08
C LEU A 68 15.60 -3.22 4.55
N ASN A 69 15.37 -3.59 3.29
CA ASN A 69 16.07 -4.69 2.59
C ASN A 69 15.88 -6.08 3.23
N VAL A 70 14.84 -6.27 4.02
CA VAL A 70 14.47 -7.59 4.54
C VAL A 70 13.68 -8.33 3.45
N PRO A 71 14.01 -9.60 3.14
CA PRO A 71 13.25 -10.40 2.19
C PRO A 71 11.79 -10.57 2.57
N TYR A 72 10.90 -10.66 1.59
CA TYR A 72 9.46 -10.90 1.83
C TYR A 72 9.25 -12.25 2.49
N SER A 73 8.80 -12.25 3.71
CA SER A 73 8.54 -13.45 4.52
C SER A 73 7.94 -13.08 5.88
N MET A 74 7.54 -14.10 6.63
CA MET A 74 7.11 -13.92 8.01
C MET A 74 8.31 -13.95 8.97
N TYR A 75 8.37 -12.97 9.84
CA TYR A 75 9.40 -12.81 10.85
C TYR A 75 8.82 -12.77 12.27
N LEU A 76 9.62 -13.20 13.25
CA LEU A 76 9.22 -13.20 14.64
C LEU A 76 9.84 -12.00 15.37
N VAL A 77 8.97 -11.20 15.99
CA VAL A 77 9.35 -10.19 17.00
C VAL A 77 8.90 -10.71 18.35
N GLN A 78 9.81 -10.83 19.30
CA GLN A 78 9.48 -11.29 20.63
C GLN A 78 10.11 -10.42 21.71
N VAL A 79 9.46 -10.36 22.87
CA VAL A 79 9.98 -9.70 24.05
C VAL A 79 9.83 -10.61 25.25
N SER A 80 10.91 -10.79 25.99
CA SER A 80 10.91 -11.46 27.30
C SER A 80 10.96 -10.39 28.37
N VAL A 81 9.99 -10.43 29.27
CA VAL A 81 9.89 -9.47 30.39
C VAL A 81 10.47 -10.11 31.66
N VAL A 82 11.45 -9.44 32.28
CA VAL A 82 12.08 -9.89 33.51
C VAL A 82 11.78 -8.87 34.61
N SER A 83 11.27 -9.31 35.75
CA SER A 83 11.03 -8.41 36.88
C SER A 83 12.35 -7.88 37.47
N ASN A 84 12.33 -6.73 38.12
CA ASN A 84 13.51 -6.17 38.81
C ASN A 84 14.08 -7.10 39.88
N ALA A 85 13.32 -8.09 40.36
CA ALA A 85 13.77 -9.13 41.26
C ALA A 85 14.46 -10.31 40.53
N GLY A 86 14.63 -10.24 39.20
CA GLY A 86 15.24 -11.28 38.38
C GLY A 86 14.33 -12.47 38.07
N CYS A 87 13.04 -12.41 38.39
CA CYS A 87 12.11 -13.47 38.03
C CYS A 87 11.74 -13.38 36.54
N PRO A 88 11.88 -14.47 35.76
CA PRO A 88 11.44 -14.49 34.40
C PRO A 88 9.92 -14.31 34.31
N GLY A 89 9.48 -13.40 33.50
CA GLY A 89 8.06 -13.18 33.18
C GLY A 89 7.66 -13.90 31.89
N ASN A 90 6.53 -13.50 31.36
CA ASN A 90 6.01 -14.07 30.10
C ASN A 90 6.79 -13.53 28.88
N THR A 91 6.99 -14.40 27.92
CA THR A 91 7.44 -13.99 26.57
C THR A 91 6.22 -13.71 25.71
N VAL A 92 6.19 -12.53 25.09
CA VAL A 92 5.19 -12.14 24.10
C VAL A 92 5.80 -12.28 22.72
N GLN A 93 5.07 -12.87 21.80
CA GLN A 93 5.50 -13.11 20.43
C GLN A 93 4.50 -12.49 19.45
N LEU A 94 5.03 -11.88 18.39
CA LEU A 94 4.27 -11.32 17.29
C LEU A 94 4.90 -11.77 15.97
N TRP A 95 4.10 -12.32 15.10
CA TRP A 95 4.50 -12.59 13.72
C TRP A 95 4.30 -11.33 12.89
N VAL A 96 5.32 -10.96 12.13
CA VAL A 96 5.34 -9.80 11.23
C VAL A 96 5.50 -10.35 9.82
N ASP A 97 4.52 -10.04 8.98
CA ASP A 97 4.54 -10.37 7.55
C ASP A 97 5.14 -9.19 6.80
N ILE A 98 6.30 -9.40 6.19
CA ILE A 98 6.98 -8.43 5.35
C ILE A 98 6.57 -8.70 3.91
N ASP A 99 5.82 -7.78 3.33
CA ASP A 99 5.33 -7.89 1.96
C ASP A 99 5.65 -6.62 1.17
N GLU A 100 5.58 -6.71 -0.16
CA GLU A 100 5.71 -5.58 -1.07
C GLU A 100 4.58 -4.58 -0.90
N CYS A 101 3.52 -4.94 -0.20
CA CYS A 101 2.26 -4.22 -0.08
C CYS A 101 1.98 -3.38 -1.33
N SER A 102 1.27 -3.94 -2.23
CA SER A 102 0.64 -3.18 -3.28
C SER A 102 -0.34 -2.20 -2.63
N TYR A 103 0.03 -0.94 -2.46
CA TYR A 103 -0.95 0.05 -2.04
C TYR A 103 -1.95 0.30 -3.17
N ASP A 104 -3.21 0.42 -2.81
CA ASP A 104 -4.27 0.77 -3.73
C ASP A 104 -4.02 2.19 -4.26
N GLY A 105 -3.79 2.31 -5.56
CA GLY A 105 -3.56 3.61 -6.16
C GLY A 105 -3.86 3.61 -7.65
N ILE A 106 -4.40 4.71 -8.14
CA ILE A 106 -4.60 4.96 -9.55
C ILE A 106 -4.13 6.37 -9.91
N TYR A 107 -3.37 6.47 -10.98
CA TYR A 107 -2.90 7.70 -11.59
C TYR A 107 -3.42 7.81 -13.01
N ILE A 108 -3.97 8.96 -13.36
CA ILE A 108 -4.45 9.26 -14.70
C ILE A 108 -3.63 10.41 -15.27
N PRO A 109 -2.91 10.22 -16.39
CA PRO A 109 -2.19 11.30 -17.07
C PRO A 109 -3.13 12.45 -17.47
N ASN A 110 -2.61 13.66 -17.49
CA ASN A 110 -3.37 14.84 -17.90
C ASN A 110 -3.07 15.29 -19.34
N SER A 111 -2.08 14.68 -20.00
CA SER A 111 -1.70 14.95 -21.39
C SER A 111 -0.98 13.75 -21.99
N PHE A 112 -1.02 13.63 -23.31
CA PHE A 112 -0.25 12.66 -24.08
C PHE A 112 0.02 13.19 -25.49
N THR A 113 1.05 12.63 -26.16
CA THR A 113 1.59 13.07 -27.44
C THR A 113 1.64 11.90 -28.42
N PRO A 114 0.49 11.46 -28.98
CA PRO A 114 0.48 10.32 -29.87
C PRO A 114 1.26 10.61 -31.15
N GLN A 115 2.06 9.62 -31.59
CA GLN A 115 2.88 9.69 -32.79
C GLN A 115 4.06 10.69 -32.72
N ASP A 116 4.50 11.07 -31.52
CA ASP A 116 5.77 11.75 -31.33
C ASP A 116 6.91 10.74 -31.58
N PRO A 117 7.95 11.09 -32.35
CA PRO A 117 9.05 10.16 -32.67
C PRO A 117 9.90 9.77 -31.46
N ASP A 118 9.70 10.36 -30.29
CA ASP A 118 10.45 10.03 -29.07
C ASP A 118 9.95 8.75 -28.37
N GLY A 119 8.74 8.26 -28.69
CA GLY A 119 8.16 7.05 -28.12
C GLY A 119 7.69 7.22 -26.67
N VAL A 120 7.58 8.45 -26.15
CA VAL A 120 7.18 8.75 -24.79
C VAL A 120 5.79 9.40 -24.76
N ASN A 121 4.91 8.90 -23.89
CA ASN A 121 3.52 9.36 -23.77
C ASN A 121 2.68 9.25 -25.06
N ASP A 122 2.97 8.28 -25.88
CA ASP A 122 2.26 8.04 -27.14
C ASP A 122 0.82 7.57 -26.96
N VAL A 123 0.48 7.11 -25.79
CA VAL A 123 -0.86 6.62 -25.46
C VAL A 123 -1.36 7.22 -24.15
N PHE A 124 -2.66 7.41 -24.06
CA PHE A 124 -3.35 7.74 -22.83
C PHE A 124 -3.79 6.45 -22.13
N GLN A 125 -3.20 6.18 -20.98
CA GLN A 125 -3.40 4.96 -20.23
C GLN A 125 -3.51 5.27 -18.73
N PRO A 126 -4.52 4.73 -18.02
CA PRO A 126 -4.51 4.72 -16.57
C PRO A 126 -3.37 3.85 -16.05
N VAL A 127 -2.71 4.28 -14.98
CA VAL A 127 -1.66 3.52 -14.30
C VAL A 127 -2.12 3.27 -12.88
N GLY A 128 -2.09 2.03 -12.44
CA GLY A 128 -2.53 1.72 -11.08
C GLY A 128 -2.16 0.32 -10.63
N ASN A 129 -2.20 0.15 -9.30
CA ASN A 129 -1.93 -1.11 -8.64
C ASN A 129 -3.20 -1.64 -7.96
N ASN A 130 -3.29 -2.95 -7.82
CA ASN A 130 -4.41 -3.65 -7.17
C ASN A 130 -5.80 -3.37 -7.76
N ILE A 131 -5.88 -3.02 -9.03
CA ILE A 131 -7.14 -2.78 -9.70
C ILE A 131 -7.71 -4.12 -10.18
N GLU A 132 -8.85 -4.52 -9.64
CA GLU A 132 -9.56 -5.74 -10.02
C GLU A 132 -10.44 -5.53 -11.26
N ASP A 133 -11.11 -4.37 -11.34
CA ASP A 133 -11.98 -4.00 -12.45
C ASP A 133 -11.83 -2.50 -12.77
N LEU A 134 -11.81 -2.18 -14.06
CA LEU A 134 -11.65 -0.82 -14.56
C LEU A 134 -12.46 -0.62 -15.83
N GLN A 135 -13.22 0.46 -15.89
CA GLN A 135 -13.95 0.91 -17.04
C GLN A 135 -13.77 2.43 -17.22
N MET A 136 -13.08 2.84 -18.27
CA MET A 136 -12.88 4.25 -18.59
C MET A 136 -13.55 4.57 -19.93
N TYR A 137 -14.25 5.69 -19.95
CA TYR A 137 -14.93 6.23 -21.12
C TYR A 137 -14.35 7.60 -21.47
N ILE A 138 -14.02 7.82 -22.74
CA ILE A 138 -13.42 9.06 -23.22
C ILE A 138 -14.39 9.74 -24.17
N PHE A 139 -14.60 11.04 -23.97
CA PHE A 139 -15.58 11.85 -24.69
C PHE A 139 -14.90 13.05 -25.35
N ASN A 140 -15.40 13.39 -26.53
CA ASN A 140 -15.03 14.65 -27.19
C ASN A 140 -15.79 15.85 -26.56
N ARG A 141 -15.47 17.07 -26.99
CA ARG A 141 -16.10 18.31 -26.51
C ARG A 141 -17.63 18.39 -26.72
N TRP A 142 -18.19 17.58 -27.59
CA TRP A 142 -19.63 17.51 -27.86
C TRP A 142 -20.34 16.44 -27.00
N GLY A 143 -19.60 15.73 -26.14
CA GLY A 143 -20.15 14.66 -25.31
C GLY A 143 -20.34 13.34 -26.07
N GLU A 144 -19.79 13.18 -27.28
CA GLU A 144 -19.78 11.91 -27.98
C GLU A 144 -18.69 11.03 -27.36
N MET A 145 -19.01 9.79 -26.96
CA MET A 145 -18.05 8.80 -26.52
C MET A 145 -17.24 8.31 -27.72
N ILE A 146 -15.92 8.48 -27.63
CA ILE A 146 -15.00 8.17 -28.72
C ILE A 146 -14.13 6.96 -28.45
N TYR A 147 -13.92 6.59 -27.19
CA TYR A 147 -13.10 5.44 -26.81
C TYR A 147 -13.50 4.86 -25.45
N GLU A 148 -13.24 3.56 -25.28
CA GLU A 148 -13.45 2.82 -24.03
C GLU A 148 -12.20 2.01 -23.68
N ILE A 149 -11.85 2.00 -22.39
CA ILE A 149 -10.77 1.18 -21.82
C ILE A 149 -11.36 0.29 -20.73
N HIS A 150 -11.11 -1.02 -20.79
CA HIS A 150 -11.68 -2.02 -19.87
C HIS A 150 -10.65 -2.72 -18.99
N SER A 151 -9.44 -2.21 -18.93
CA SER A 151 -8.40 -2.74 -18.04
C SER A 151 -7.30 -1.69 -17.79
N VAL A 152 -6.55 -1.84 -16.72
CA VAL A 152 -5.41 -0.96 -16.41
C VAL A 152 -4.31 -1.01 -17.49
N ASN A 153 -4.24 -2.09 -18.26
CA ASN A 153 -3.31 -2.24 -19.37
C ASN A 153 -3.86 -1.72 -20.71
N GLY A 154 -5.13 -1.29 -20.75
CA GLY A 154 -5.74 -0.70 -21.92
C GLY A 154 -5.32 0.74 -22.12
N SER A 155 -5.22 1.19 -23.36
CA SER A 155 -4.77 2.54 -23.69
C SER A 155 -5.50 3.09 -24.92
N TRP A 156 -5.58 4.41 -25.01
CA TRP A 156 -6.06 5.13 -26.18
C TRP A 156 -4.91 5.82 -26.91
N ASP A 157 -4.78 5.56 -28.20
CA ASP A 157 -3.72 6.07 -29.07
C ASP A 157 -4.06 7.43 -29.74
N GLY A 158 -5.15 8.07 -29.32
CA GLY A 158 -5.59 9.34 -29.91
C GLY A 158 -6.29 9.19 -31.27
N THR A 159 -6.81 8.00 -31.60
CA THR A 159 -7.60 7.78 -32.80
C THR A 159 -9.08 7.53 -32.50
N TYR A 160 -9.95 7.84 -33.45
CA TYR A 160 -11.38 7.53 -33.43
C TYR A 160 -11.83 7.07 -34.81
N LYS A 161 -12.47 5.89 -34.88
CA LYS A 161 -12.91 5.27 -36.15
C LYS A 161 -11.80 5.21 -37.22
N GLY A 162 -10.56 4.92 -36.79
CA GLY A 162 -9.40 4.78 -37.66
C GLY A 162 -8.77 6.08 -38.14
N SER A 163 -9.23 7.22 -37.64
CA SER A 163 -8.67 8.54 -37.99
C SER A 163 -8.10 9.24 -36.77
N PRO A 164 -6.98 9.96 -36.88
CA PRO A 164 -6.43 10.73 -35.77
C PRO A 164 -7.42 11.76 -35.25
N CYS A 165 -7.59 11.82 -33.94
CA CYS A 165 -8.36 12.86 -33.28
C CYS A 165 -7.65 14.21 -33.36
N GLN A 166 -8.38 15.32 -33.30
CA GLN A 166 -7.81 16.66 -33.27
C GLN A 166 -7.07 16.93 -31.98
N GLN A 167 -6.05 17.77 -32.01
CA GLN A 167 -5.43 18.33 -30.83
C GLN A 167 -6.47 19.12 -30.04
N ASP A 168 -6.83 18.62 -28.83
CA ASP A 168 -7.93 19.17 -28.06
C ASP A 168 -7.88 18.62 -26.63
N VAL A 169 -8.81 19.09 -25.80
CA VAL A 169 -9.08 18.54 -24.47
C VAL A 169 -10.23 17.55 -24.54
N TYR A 170 -10.01 16.35 -24.06
CA TYR A 170 -10.98 15.26 -23.98
C TYR A 170 -11.36 15.02 -22.54
N VAL A 171 -12.65 14.78 -22.30
CA VAL A 171 -13.16 14.46 -20.96
C VAL A 171 -13.19 12.96 -20.79
N TRP A 172 -12.80 12.48 -19.63
CA TRP A 172 -12.92 11.07 -19.30
C TRP A 172 -13.70 10.85 -18.00
N PHE A 173 -14.39 9.71 -17.94
CA PHE A 173 -15.05 9.17 -16.79
C PHE A 173 -14.47 7.79 -16.52
N LEU A 174 -14.07 7.53 -15.28
CA LEU A 174 -13.47 6.28 -14.84
C LEU A 174 -14.25 5.71 -13.69
N LYS A 175 -14.61 4.44 -13.81
CA LYS A 175 -15.16 3.60 -12.79
C LYS A 175 -14.19 2.44 -12.54
N TYR A 176 -13.79 2.24 -11.30
CA TYR A 176 -12.80 1.20 -10.96
C TYR A 176 -13.06 0.63 -9.58
N ARG A 177 -12.45 -0.53 -9.30
CA ARG A 177 -12.53 -1.21 -8.02
C ARG A 177 -11.19 -1.86 -7.74
N PHE A 178 -10.68 -1.68 -6.52
CA PHE A 178 -9.49 -2.38 -6.05
C PHE A 178 -9.78 -3.81 -5.63
N VAL A 179 -8.78 -4.67 -5.70
CA VAL A 179 -8.84 -6.06 -5.25
C VAL A 179 -9.29 -6.12 -3.79
N GLY A 180 -10.28 -6.97 -3.50
CA GLY A 180 -10.83 -7.13 -2.16
C GLY A 180 -11.87 -6.09 -1.73
N ASN A 181 -12.12 -5.04 -2.52
CA ASN A 181 -13.17 -4.08 -2.27
C ASN A 181 -14.50 -4.52 -2.89
N ASN A 182 -15.61 -4.29 -2.18
CA ASN A 182 -16.96 -4.60 -2.67
C ASN A 182 -17.66 -3.41 -3.34
N PHE A 183 -17.02 -2.23 -3.39
CA PHE A 183 -17.60 -1.02 -3.95
C PHE A 183 -16.72 -0.48 -5.08
N TYR A 184 -17.38 0.19 -6.03
CA TYR A 184 -16.71 0.90 -7.10
C TYR A 184 -16.47 2.35 -6.71
N GLU A 185 -15.33 2.86 -7.12
CA GLU A 185 -15.01 4.28 -7.09
C GLU A 185 -15.22 4.88 -8.47
N GLU A 186 -15.67 6.14 -8.52
CA GLU A 186 -15.94 6.87 -9.75
C GLU A 186 -15.23 8.22 -9.71
N ILE A 187 -14.39 8.46 -10.70
CA ILE A 187 -13.69 9.72 -10.87
C ILE A 187 -13.82 10.21 -12.32
N ARG A 188 -13.62 11.50 -12.51
CA ARG A 188 -13.69 12.15 -13.82
C ARG A 188 -12.63 13.22 -13.93
N GLY A 189 -12.20 13.47 -15.14
CA GLY A 189 -11.21 14.50 -15.43
C GLY A 189 -11.10 14.79 -16.91
N HIS A 190 -9.97 15.33 -17.28
CA HIS A 190 -9.67 15.67 -18.66
C HIS A 190 -8.25 15.26 -19.03
N VAL A 191 -8.02 15.02 -20.31
CA VAL A 191 -6.71 14.78 -20.88
C VAL A 191 -6.54 15.67 -22.12
N THR A 192 -5.35 16.23 -22.27
CA THR A 192 -5.00 17.05 -23.43
C THR A 192 -4.21 16.19 -24.42
N LEU A 193 -4.74 16.07 -25.65
CA LEU A 193 -4.02 15.49 -26.77
C LEU A 193 -3.20 16.59 -27.44
N VAL A 194 -1.90 16.41 -27.51
CA VAL A 194 -0.93 17.33 -28.13
C VAL A 194 -0.25 16.62 -29.31
N ARG A 195 0.03 17.34 -30.38
CA ARG A 195 0.81 16.89 -31.55
C ARG A 195 1.72 17.98 -32.04
#